data_c8ab91b18543698eaf846b699669ca71
#
_entry.id   c8ab91b18543698eaf846b699669ca71
#
_cell.length_a   1.000
_cell.length_b   1.000
_cell.length_c   1.000
_cell.angle_alpha   90.00
_cell.angle_beta   90.00
_cell.angle_gamma   90.00
#
_symmetry.space_group_name_H-M   'P 1'
#
loop_
_entity.id
_entity.type
_entity.pdbx_description
1 polymer ?
#
loop_
_entity_poly.entity_id
_entity_poly.type
_entity_poly.pdbx_seq_one_letter_code
_entity_poly.pdbx_strand_id
1 'polypeptide(L)'
;MSRHVIAVYPGTFDPITLGHEDIVRRAAGLFDEVVMAVATAHHKKTLFTLDERLELARDTASRYANVSVAPFDGLVRDFVVARGGKVMVRGVRGVTDFDYEFQLAGMNRNLAPDVETIFMAPTATLQSVSSTLISCRCTSATSTA
;
A
#
# COMPACT_ATOMS: atom_id res chain seq x y z
N MET A 1 18.04 21.96 -7.35
CA MET A 1 17.63 21.30 -6.08
C MET A 1 16.71 20.14 -6.41
N SER A 2 17.12 18.92 -6.10
CA SER A 2 16.25 17.77 -6.27
C SER A 2 15.16 17.82 -5.18
N ARG A 3 13.91 17.74 -5.60
CA ARG A 3 12.75 17.75 -4.73
C ARG A 3 12.54 16.33 -4.20
N HIS A 4 12.73 16.11 -2.92
CA HIS A 4 12.46 14.81 -2.30
C HIS A 4 10.96 14.55 -2.27
N VAL A 5 10.51 13.51 -2.98
CA VAL A 5 9.10 13.16 -3.11
C VAL A 5 8.79 11.89 -2.33
N ILE A 6 7.97 12.03 -1.30
CA ILE A 6 7.46 10.93 -0.49
C ILE A 6 6.10 10.51 -1.04
N ALA A 7 5.98 9.25 -1.43
CA ALA A 7 4.73 8.63 -1.82
C ALA A 7 4.19 7.74 -0.70
N VAL A 8 2.89 7.79 -0.46
CA VAL A 8 2.21 6.92 0.50
C VAL A 8 1.31 5.95 -0.24
N TYR A 9 1.47 4.68 0.04
CA TYR A 9 0.63 3.62 -0.49
C TYR A 9 -0.23 3.03 0.63
N PRO A 10 -1.47 3.53 0.80
CA PRO A 10 -2.36 3.07 1.86
C PRO A 10 -3.14 1.83 1.45
N GLY A 11 -3.43 0.99 2.41
CA GLY A 11 -4.28 -0.17 2.21
C GLY A 11 -4.50 -0.95 3.51
N THR A 12 -5.42 -1.89 3.45
CA THR A 12 -5.63 -2.84 4.55
C THR A 12 -4.57 -3.94 4.53
N PHE A 13 -4.14 -4.35 3.34
CA PHE A 13 -3.16 -5.42 3.12
C PHE A 13 -3.51 -6.69 3.91
N ASP A 14 -4.66 -7.25 3.63
CA ASP A 14 -5.27 -8.35 4.39
C ASP A 14 -5.52 -9.61 3.53
N PRO A 15 -4.47 -10.36 3.19
CA PRO A 15 -3.05 -10.05 3.31
C PRO A 15 -2.50 -9.25 2.12
N ILE A 16 -1.22 -8.92 2.20
CA ILE A 16 -0.49 -8.39 1.04
C ILE A 16 -0.44 -9.44 -0.08
N THR A 17 -0.60 -9.01 -1.33
CA THR A 17 -0.61 -9.87 -2.50
C THR A 17 0.54 -9.54 -3.45
N LEU A 18 0.74 -10.37 -4.47
CA LEU A 18 1.71 -10.09 -5.53
C LEU A 18 1.39 -8.80 -6.30
N GLY A 19 0.09 -8.47 -6.43
CA GLY A 19 -0.34 -7.20 -7.02
C GLY A 19 0.09 -6.00 -6.17
N HIS A 20 -0.03 -6.09 -4.85
CA HIS A 20 0.47 -5.06 -3.94
C HIS A 20 2.00 -4.92 -4.05
N GLU A 21 2.73 -6.04 -4.05
CA GLU A 21 4.19 -6.02 -4.19
C GLU A 21 4.64 -5.40 -5.51
N ASP A 22 3.95 -5.71 -6.61
CA ASP A 22 4.24 -5.11 -7.92
C ASP A 22 4.12 -3.58 -7.89
N ILE A 23 3.06 -3.06 -7.28
CA ILE A 23 2.86 -1.62 -7.12
C ILE A 23 3.97 -1.01 -6.25
N VAL A 24 4.30 -1.64 -5.12
CA VAL A 24 5.39 -1.18 -4.23
C VAL A 24 6.72 -1.13 -4.97
N ARG A 25 7.07 -2.17 -5.70
CA ARG A 25 8.30 -2.24 -6.49
C ARG A 25 8.39 -1.12 -7.51
N ARG A 26 7.31 -0.87 -8.22
CA ARG A 26 7.26 0.18 -9.25
C ARG A 26 7.27 1.57 -8.64
N ALA A 27 6.54 1.79 -7.56
CA ALA A 27 6.55 3.04 -6.82
C ALA A 27 7.94 3.33 -6.24
N ALA A 28 8.63 2.33 -5.71
CA ALA A 28 10.00 2.46 -5.21
C ALA A 28 10.98 2.95 -6.28
N GLY A 29 10.74 2.59 -7.55
CA GLY A 29 11.54 3.07 -8.68
C GLY A 29 11.18 4.48 -9.18
N LEU A 30 10.02 5.01 -8.80
CA LEU A 30 9.52 6.30 -9.27
C LEU A 30 9.72 7.44 -8.25
N PHE A 31 9.67 7.13 -6.97
CA PHE A 31 9.69 8.10 -5.88
C PHE A 31 10.93 7.93 -5.00
N ASP A 32 11.32 9.00 -4.34
CA ASP A 32 12.50 8.98 -3.45
C ASP A 32 12.25 8.13 -2.21
N GLU A 33 11.04 8.16 -1.70
CA GLU A 33 10.61 7.36 -0.54
C GLU A 33 9.17 6.87 -0.74
N VAL A 34 8.90 5.63 -0.35
CA VAL A 34 7.57 5.04 -0.35
C VAL A 34 7.23 4.57 1.05
N VAL A 35 6.08 4.99 1.56
CA VAL A 35 5.55 4.54 2.84
C VAL A 35 4.32 3.67 2.59
N MET A 36 4.41 2.39 2.94
CA MET A 36 3.25 1.52 2.98
C MET A 36 2.47 1.82 4.26
N ALA A 37 1.29 2.38 4.12
CA ALA A 37 0.43 2.73 5.24
C ALA A 37 -0.62 1.63 5.44
N VAL A 38 -0.47 0.86 6.51
CA VAL A 38 -1.35 -0.26 6.84
C VAL A 38 -2.48 0.22 7.74
N ALA A 39 -3.71 0.15 7.24
CA ALA A 39 -4.89 0.57 8.00
C ALA A 39 -5.14 -0.35 9.21
N THR A 40 -5.39 0.23 10.36
CA THR A 40 -5.78 -0.54 11.56
C THR A 40 -7.08 -1.27 11.37
N ALA A 41 -8.01 -0.69 10.61
CA ALA A 41 -9.27 -1.30 10.17
C ALA A 41 -10.18 -1.77 11.32
N HIS A 42 -10.29 -0.97 12.39
CA HIS A 42 -11.10 -1.29 13.58
C HIS A 42 -12.56 -1.67 13.29
N HIS A 43 -13.11 -1.14 12.17
CA HIS A 43 -14.51 -1.37 11.78
C HIS A 43 -14.68 -2.50 10.77
N LYS A 44 -13.58 -3.15 10.34
CA LYS A 44 -13.62 -4.23 9.36
C LYS A 44 -13.19 -5.54 10.00
N LYS A 45 -13.89 -6.62 9.64
CA LYS A 45 -13.45 -7.96 9.98
C LYS A 45 -12.32 -8.37 9.05
N THR A 46 -11.09 -8.36 9.54
CA THR A 46 -9.90 -8.73 8.77
C THR A 46 -9.58 -10.22 8.94
N LEU A 47 -8.94 -10.81 7.92
CA LEU A 47 -8.46 -12.20 7.97
C LEU A 47 -7.25 -12.33 8.90
N PHE A 48 -6.39 -11.31 8.89
CA PHE A 48 -5.16 -11.27 9.69
C PHE A 48 -5.22 -10.12 10.68
N THR A 49 -4.57 -10.29 11.82
CA THR A 49 -4.41 -9.23 12.81
C THR A 49 -3.56 -8.09 12.23
N LEU A 50 -3.60 -6.93 12.86
CA LEU A 50 -2.77 -5.81 12.45
C LEU A 50 -1.27 -6.17 12.51
N ASP A 51 -0.84 -6.85 13.56
CA ASP A 51 0.57 -7.25 13.74
C ASP A 51 1.02 -8.21 12.63
N GLU A 52 0.21 -9.19 12.28
CA GLU A 52 0.48 -10.10 11.16
C GLU A 52 0.56 -9.36 9.82
N ARG A 53 -0.37 -8.44 9.57
CA ARG A 53 -0.37 -7.64 8.35
C ARG A 53 0.85 -6.72 8.26
N LEU A 54 1.25 -6.11 9.36
CA LEU A 54 2.46 -5.30 9.45
C LEU A 54 3.73 -6.12 9.20
N GLU A 55 3.81 -7.32 9.77
CA GLU A 55 4.95 -8.22 9.57
C GLU A 55 5.11 -8.62 8.11
N LEU A 56 4.01 -9.02 7.45
CA LEU A 56 4.02 -9.37 6.03
C LEU A 56 4.39 -8.17 5.13
N ALA A 57 3.87 -6.99 5.47
CA ALA A 57 4.22 -5.77 4.74
C ALA A 57 5.70 -5.40 4.92
N ARG A 58 6.25 -5.55 6.13
CA ARG A 58 7.68 -5.31 6.40
C ARG A 58 8.58 -6.29 5.69
N ASP A 59 8.20 -7.56 5.60
CA ASP A 59 8.94 -8.56 4.82
C ASP A 59 9.01 -8.15 3.34
N THR A 60 7.92 -7.71 2.78
CA THR A 60 7.88 -7.19 1.40
C THR A 60 8.73 -5.92 1.25
N ALA A 61 8.59 -4.97 2.16
CA ALA A 61 9.31 -3.69 2.13
C ALA A 61 10.83 -3.86 2.30
N SER A 62 11.26 -4.90 3.02
CA SER A 62 12.68 -5.16 3.27
C SER A 62 13.52 -5.39 2.01
N ARG A 63 12.88 -5.69 0.89
CA ARG A 63 13.54 -5.88 -0.41
C ARG A 63 13.90 -4.58 -1.11
N TYR A 64 13.41 -3.45 -0.61
CA TYR A 64 13.58 -2.12 -1.21
C TYR A 64 14.14 -1.15 -0.19
N ALA A 65 15.24 -0.50 -0.53
CA ALA A 65 15.96 0.38 0.40
C ALA A 65 15.17 1.64 0.81
N ASN A 66 14.27 2.10 -0.07
CA ASN A 66 13.49 3.34 0.11
C ASN A 66 12.02 3.10 0.49
N VAL A 67 11.67 1.88 0.90
CA VAL A 67 10.31 1.53 1.32
C VAL A 67 10.25 1.28 2.81
N SER A 68 9.31 1.92 3.49
CA SER A 68 9.03 1.73 4.91
C SER A 68 7.56 1.35 5.12
N VAL A 69 7.24 0.85 6.30
CA VAL A 69 5.89 0.43 6.69
C VAL A 69 5.50 1.11 7.98
N ALA A 70 4.29 1.64 8.02
CA ALA A 70 3.73 2.21 9.24
C ALA A 70 2.23 1.92 9.33
N PRO A 71 1.70 1.66 10.53
CA PRO A 71 0.27 1.59 10.73
C PRO A 71 -0.33 2.99 10.74
N PHE A 72 -1.59 3.11 10.34
CA PHE A 72 -2.35 4.34 10.52
C PHE A 72 -3.78 4.06 10.94
N ASP A 73 -4.34 5.01 11.64
CA ASP A 73 -5.75 5.04 12.02
C ASP A 73 -6.37 6.35 11.57
N GLY A 74 -7.68 6.35 11.34
CA GLY A 74 -8.38 7.53 10.87
C GLY A 74 -8.24 7.78 9.37
N LEU A 75 -8.16 9.05 8.98
CA LEU A 75 -8.17 9.44 7.57
C LEU A 75 -6.78 9.30 6.95
N VAL A 76 -6.73 8.67 5.79
CA VAL A 76 -5.49 8.50 5.00
C VAL A 76 -4.79 9.83 4.75
N ARG A 77 -5.57 10.89 4.40
CA ARG A 77 -5.00 12.20 4.11
C ARG A 77 -4.21 12.78 5.29
N ASP A 78 -4.72 12.61 6.51
CA ASP A 78 -4.07 13.13 7.71
C ASP A 78 -2.72 12.44 7.92
N PHE A 79 -2.67 11.14 7.67
CA PHE A 79 -1.44 10.37 7.68
C PHE A 79 -0.45 10.86 6.62
N VAL A 80 -0.92 11.07 5.38
CA VAL A 80 -0.08 11.55 4.27
C VAL A 80 0.52 12.91 4.60
N VAL A 81 -0.29 13.85 5.07
CA VAL A 81 0.15 15.20 5.46
C VAL A 81 1.15 15.14 6.61
N ALA A 82 0.87 14.34 7.63
CA ALA A 82 1.76 14.19 8.79
C ALA A 82 3.13 13.61 8.42
N ARG A 83 3.19 12.79 7.36
CA ARG A 83 4.44 12.22 6.84
C ARG A 83 5.16 13.12 5.83
N GLY A 84 4.62 14.26 5.51
CA GLY A 84 5.15 15.12 4.46
C GLY A 84 5.01 14.53 3.06
N GLY A 85 4.05 13.61 2.88
CA GLY A 85 3.77 12.97 1.61
C GLY A 85 3.23 13.95 0.58
N LYS A 86 3.65 13.79 -0.65
CA LYS A 86 3.18 14.58 -1.80
C LYS A 86 2.30 13.77 -2.75
N VAL A 87 2.42 12.45 -2.69
CA VAL A 87 1.73 11.53 -3.59
C VAL A 87 1.05 10.45 -2.78
N MET A 88 -0.20 10.19 -3.11
CA MET A 88 -0.95 9.01 -2.65
C MET A 88 -1.06 8.02 -3.81
N VAL A 89 -0.53 6.83 -3.62
CA VAL A 89 -0.62 5.75 -4.61
C VAL A 89 -1.84 4.89 -4.34
N ARG A 90 -2.64 4.65 -5.38
CA ARG A 90 -3.79 3.74 -5.31
C ARG A 90 -3.69 2.67 -6.39
N GLY A 91 -3.86 1.41 -6.00
CA GLY A 91 -3.93 0.30 -6.93
C GLY A 91 -5.33 0.18 -7.53
N VAL A 92 -5.42 0.04 -8.85
CA VAL A 92 -6.68 -0.11 -9.57
C VAL A 92 -6.63 -1.38 -10.40
N ARG A 93 -7.55 -2.32 -10.14
CA ARG A 93 -7.61 -3.63 -10.82
C ARG A 93 -8.62 -3.69 -11.96
N GLY A 94 -9.61 -2.82 -11.96
CA GLY A 94 -10.68 -2.82 -12.97
C GLY A 94 -11.47 -1.52 -12.98
N VAL A 95 -12.43 -1.43 -13.92
CA VAL A 95 -13.25 -0.23 -14.14
C VAL A 95 -14.05 0.14 -12.88
N THR A 96 -14.63 -0.84 -12.19
CA THR A 96 -15.42 -0.61 -10.96
C THR A 96 -14.57 -0.03 -9.85
N ASP A 97 -13.35 -0.55 -9.66
CA ASP A 97 -12.39 0.00 -8.70
C ASP A 97 -12.00 1.43 -9.07
N PHE A 98 -11.80 1.69 -10.37
CA PHE A 98 -11.41 3.00 -10.86
C PHE A 98 -12.45 4.07 -10.55
N ASP A 99 -13.72 3.80 -10.80
CA ASP A 99 -14.80 4.77 -10.53
C ASP A 99 -14.86 5.15 -9.06
N TYR A 100 -14.77 4.18 -8.16
CA TYR A 100 -14.75 4.40 -6.73
C TYR A 100 -13.53 5.22 -6.29
N GLU A 101 -12.34 4.81 -6.74
CA GLU A 101 -11.08 5.47 -6.41
C GLU A 101 -11.00 6.88 -7.00
N PHE A 102 -11.57 7.09 -8.17
CA PHE A 102 -11.63 8.41 -8.80
C PHE A 102 -12.47 9.40 -7.98
N GLN A 103 -13.60 8.95 -7.44
CA GLN A 103 -14.43 9.76 -6.55
C GLN A 103 -13.69 10.11 -5.25
N LEU A 104 -13.01 9.13 -4.66
CA LEU A 104 -12.18 9.36 -3.47
C LEU A 104 -11.04 10.35 -3.74
N ALA A 105 -10.40 10.25 -4.90
CA ALA A 105 -9.35 11.18 -5.30
C ALA A 105 -9.85 12.62 -5.41
N GLY A 106 -11.05 12.81 -5.97
CA GLY A 106 -11.72 14.11 -6.02
C GLY A 106 -11.99 14.70 -4.64
N MET A 107 -12.45 13.87 -3.72
CA MET A 107 -12.67 14.26 -2.33
C MET A 107 -11.35 14.62 -1.64
N ASN A 108 -10.33 13.80 -1.80
CA ASN A 108 -9.02 14.02 -1.21
C ASN A 108 -8.35 15.31 -1.72
N ARG A 109 -8.53 15.63 -3.01
CA ARG A 109 -8.00 16.88 -3.59
C ARG A 109 -8.59 18.12 -2.90
N ASN A 110 -9.88 18.10 -2.59
CA ASN A 110 -10.53 19.20 -1.88
C ASN A 110 -10.03 19.34 -0.44
N LEU A 111 -9.68 18.22 0.19
CA LEU A 111 -9.28 18.16 1.59
C LEU A 111 -7.77 18.35 1.80
N ALA A 112 -6.96 17.98 0.82
CA ALA A 112 -5.50 18.11 0.85
C ALA A 112 -4.98 18.45 -0.56
N PRO A 113 -5.10 19.72 -1.00
CA PRO A 113 -4.78 20.13 -2.36
C PRO A 113 -3.30 19.96 -2.73
N ASP A 114 -2.42 19.85 -1.73
CA ASP A 114 -0.98 19.65 -1.93
C ASP A 114 -0.58 18.18 -2.12
N VAL A 115 -1.54 17.24 -2.02
CA VAL A 115 -1.33 15.81 -2.21
C VAL A 115 -1.97 15.36 -3.51
N GLU A 116 -1.17 14.79 -4.40
CA GLU A 116 -1.65 14.25 -5.67
C GLU A 116 -1.96 12.76 -5.52
N THR A 117 -3.04 12.30 -6.15
CA THR A 117 -3.39 10.87 -6.20
C THR A 117 -2.97 10.27 -7.53
N ILE A 118 -2.20 9.21 -7.48
CA ILE A 118 -1.74 8.46 -8.66
C ILE A 118 -2.35 7.07 -8.64
N PHE A 119 -2.95 6.69 -9.77
CA PHE A 119 -3.49 5.35 -9.97
C PHE A 119 -2.47 4.47 -10.68
N MET A 120 -2.22 3.29 -10.13
CA MET A 120 -1.34 2.29 -10.72
C MET A 120 -2.11 0.99 -10.92
N ALA A 121 -2.12 0.52 -12.16
CA ALA A 121 -2.67 -0.78 -12.49
C ALA A 121 -1.59 -1.86 -12.29
N PRO A 122 -1.91 -3.01 -11.67
CA PRO A 122 -0.99 -4.14 -11.63
C PRO A 122 -0.73 -4.65 -13.06
N THR A 123 0.41 -5.31 -13.26
CA THR A 123 0.72 -5.90 -14.56
C THR A 123 -0.34 -6.94 -14.96
N ALA A 124 -0.60 -7.09 -16.26
CA ALA A 124 -1.65 -7.96 -16.77
C ALA A 124 -1.54 -9.41 -16.28
N THR A 125 -0.33 -9.92 -16.07
CA THR A 125 -0.06 -11.25 -15.53
C THR A 125 -0.57 -11.41 -14.10
N LEU A 126 -0.57 -10.33 -13.30
CA LEU A 126 -0.99 -10.35 -11.92
C LEU A 126 -2.48 -10.01 -11.73
N GLN A 127 -3.13 -9.48 -12.74
CA GLN A 127 -4.59 -9.23 -12.71
C GLN A 127 -5.38 -10.56 -12.69
N SER A 128 -4.86 -11.60 -13.33
CA SER A 128 -5.49 -12.93 -13.36
C SER A 128 -5.21 -13.77 -12.12
N VAL A 129 -4.24 -13.37 -11.29
CA VAL A 129 -3.76 -14.11 -10.11
C VAL A 129 -3.97 -13.29 -8.83
N SER A 130 -5.00 -12.46 -8.78
CA SER A 130 -5.22 -11.51 -7.66
C SER A 130 -5.52 -12.19 -6.31
N SER A 131 -5.52 -13.50 -6.25
CA SER A 131 -5.74 -14.28 -5.03
C SER A 131 -4.54 -15.13 -4.61
N THR A 132 -3.40 -15.05 -5.30
CA THR A 132 -2.24 -15.82 -4.88
C THR A 132 -1.56 -15.09 -3.70
N LEU A 133 -1.81 -15.64 -2.54
CA LEU A 133 -1.27 -15.19 -1.28
C LEU A 133 0.26 -15.33 -1.26
N ILE A 134 0.96 -14.29 -0.85
CA ILE A 134 2.41 -14.36 -0.52
C ILE A 134 2.66 -15.23 0.72
N SER A 135 1.61 -15.79 1.32
CA SER A 135 1.65 -16.47 2.62
C SER A 135 2.41 -17.81 2.66
N CYS A 136 2.96 -18.29 1.53
CA CYS A 136 3.68 -19.57 1.52
C CYS A 136 5.06 -19.57 2.20
N ARG A 137 5.50 -18.48 2.83
CA ARG A 137 6.81 -18.45 3.51
C ARG A 137 6.76 -18.64 5.02
N CYS A 138 5.58 -18.68 5.63
CA CYS A 138 5.46 -18.83 7.08
C CYS A 138 5.47 -20.26 7.61
N THR A 139 5.61 -21.30 6.76
CA THR A 139 5.53 -22.69 7.23
C THR A 139 6.86 -23.44 7.28
N SER A 140 8.00 -22.79 7.09
CA SER A 140 9.29 -23.49 7.15
C SER A 140 10.16 -23.19 8.38
N ALA A 141 9.59 -22.56 9.43
CA ALA A 141 10.37 -22.19 10.62
C ALA A 141 9.92 -22.90 11.91
N THR A 142 9.16 -23.98 11.83
CA THR A 142 8.86 -24.80 13.02
C THR A 142 8.96 -26.27 12.71
N SER A 143 10.19 -26.74 12.50
CA SER A 143 10.55 -28.13 12.71
C SER A 143 12.04 -28.26 12.94
N THR A 144 12.47 -27.94 14.13
CA THR A 144 13.63 -28.57 14.78
C THR A 144 13.42 -28.49 16.29
N ALA A 145 12.78 -29.47 16.77
CA ALA A 145 12.98 -29.90 18.15
C ALA A 145 13.76 -31.18 18.12
#